data_560cc0ab8ee3663b6b8aeb9d15d9d766
#
_entry.id   560cc0ab8ee3663b6b8aeb9d15d9d766
#
_cell.length_a   1.000
_cell.length_b   1.000
_cell.length_c   1.000
_cell.angle_alpha   90.00
_cell.angle_beta   90.00
_cell.angle_gamma   90.00
#
_symmetry.space_group_name_H-M   'P 1'
#
loop_
_entity.id
_entity.type
_entity.pdbx_description
1 polymer ?
#
loop_
_entity_poly.entity_id
_entity_poly.type
_entity_poly.pdbx_seq_one_letter_code
_entity_poly.pdbx_strand_id
1 'polypeptide(L)'
;TLDFERFIAEGDYQGCAVMNYPGLDVPFTRITEHKHFSPWESHHGSVLYREFSRACEPGDIPYYPIRLAAEQELLIAYVARAQAESGVTFVGRLGTYRYLDMDVTIREAMTAAEMFLTATASNKPMPAFAVNPT
;
A
#
# COMPACT_ATOMS: atom_id res chain seq x y z
N THR A 1 1.68 8.79 -6.21
CA THR A 1 0.27 8.84 -5.85
C THR A 1 -0.64 8.40 -6.99
N LEU A 2 -1.95 8.38 -6.75
CA LEU A 2 -2.96 7.99 -7.71
C LEU A 2 -4.05 9.07 -7.79
N ASP A 3 -4.47 9.38 -9.01
CA ASP A 3 -5.67 10.15 -9.28
C ASP A 3 -6.77 9.21 -9.82
N PHE A 4 -8.03 9.50 -9.50
CA PHE A 4 -9.16 8.68 -9.90
C PHE A 4 -10.20 9.49 -10.67
N GLU A 5 -10.56 9.01 -11.83
CA GLU A 5 -11.69 9.52 -12.60
C GLU A 5 -12.88 8.56 -12.47
N ARG A 6 -13.95 9.03 -11.85
CA ARG A 6 -15.19 8.26 -11.73
C ARG A 6 -16.06 8.44 -12.96
N PHE A 7 -16.61 7.35 -13.51
CA PHE A 7 -17.65 7.37 -14.53
C PHE A 7 -18.69 6.27 -14.32
N ILE A 8 -19.80 6.36 -15.02
CA ILE A 8 -20.93 5.43 -14.94
C ILE A 8 -21.15 4.81 -16.31
N ALA A 9 -21.39 3.51 -16.34
CA ALA A 9 -21.80 2.78 -17.54
C ALA A 9 -23.11 2.00 -17.29
N GLU A 10 -23.89 1.81 -18.34
CA GLU A 10 -25.03 0.89 -18.30
C GLU A 10 -24.54 -0.55 -18.46
N GLY A 11 -25.23 -1.47 -17.81
CA GLY A 11 -24.92 -2.89 -17.89
C GLY A 11 -23.55 -3.25 -17.31
N ASP A 12 -22.85 -4.14 -17.99
CA ASP A 12 -21.52 -4.64 -17.66
C ASP A 12 -20.48 -4.02 -18.59
N TYR A 13 -19.50 -3.32 -18.03
CA TYR A 13 -18.52 -2.58 -18.84
C TYR A 13 -17.32 -3.45 -19.24
N GLN A 14 -16.73 -4.16 -18.29
CA GLN A 14 -15.50 -4.94 -18.53
C GLN A 14 -15.57 -6.42 -18.10
N GLY A 15 -16.65 -6.83 -17.46
CA GLY A 15 -16.87 -8.23 -17.07
C GLY A 15 -16.02 -8.74 -15.89
N CYS A 16 -15.29 -7.85 -15.22
CA CYS A 16 -14.46 -8.21 -14.07
C CYS A 16 -14.25 -7.01 -13.16
N ALA A 17 -13.89 -7.28 -11.89
CA ALA A 17 -13.72 -6.24 -10.88
C ALA A 17 -12.55 -5.28 -11.20
N VAL A 18 -11.46 -5.79 -11.76
CA VAL A 18 -10.23 -5.02 -12.00
C VAL A 18 -9.61 -5.44 -13.32
N MET A 19 -9.30 -4.46 -14.17
CA MET A 19 -8.52 -4.66 -15.39
C MET A 19 -7.34 -3.70 -15.43
N ASN A 20 -6.13 -4.24 -15.63
CA ASN A 20 -4.90 -3.46 -15.74
C ASN A 20 -4.57 -3.18 -17.21
N TYR A 21 -4.03 -2.00 -17.46
CA TYR A 21 -3.65 -1.51 -18.79
C TYR A 21 -2.15 -1.19 -18.79
N PRO A 22 -1.29 -2.15 -19.18
CA PRO A 22 0.18 -1.96 -19.15
C PRO A 22 0.72 -1.24 -20.38
N GLY A 23 -0.11 -1.02 -21.41
CA GLY A 23 0.29 -0.38 -22.66
C GLY A 23 0.49 1.13 -22.51
N LEU A 24 1.39 1.68 -23.33
CA LEU A 24 1.66 3.12 -23.36
C LEU A 24 0.65 3.90 -24.22
N ASP A 25 -0.27 3.22 -24.85
CA ASP A 25 -1.34 3.75 -25.72
C ASP A 25 -2.52 4.33 -24.94
N VAL A 26 -2.63 4.02 -23.64
CA VAL A 26 -3.64 4.59 -22.74
C VAL A 26 -2.99 5.33 -21.57
N PRO A 27 -3.57 6.44 -21.10
CA PRO A 27 -2.95 7.26 -20.05
C PRO A 27 -3.27 6.76 -18.63
N PHE A 28 -4.11 5.76 -18.46
CA PHE A 28 -4.49 5.19 -17.16
C PHE A 28 -3.91 3.78 -16.99
N THR A 29 -3.69 3.39 -15.73
CA THR A 29 -3.05 2.10 -15.38
C THR A 29 -4.07 1.00 -15.08
N ARG A 30 -5.30 1.38 -14.71
CA ARG A 30 -6.33 0.44 -14.26
C ARG A 30 -7.72 1.00 -14.46
N ILE A 31 -8.70 0.11 -14.70
CA ILE A 31 -10.12 0.38 -14.47
C ILE A 31 -10.63 -0.60 -13.41
N THR A 32 -11.37 -0.05 -12.44
CA THR A 32 -12.06 -0.83 -11.41
C THR A 32 -13.57 -0.71 -11.62
N GLU A 33 -14.26 -1.84 -11.77
CA GLU A 33 -15.72 -1.94 -11.87
C GLU A 33 -16.28 -2.53 -10.58
N HIS A 34 -16.85 -1.66 -9.73
CA HIS A 34 -17.10 -1.98 -8.32
C HIS A 34 -18.16 -3.05 -8.11
N LYS A 35 -19.17 -3.18 -8.98
CA LYS A 35 -20.23 -4.20 -8.81
C LYS A 35 -19.71 -5.63 -8.74
N HIS A 36 -18.57 -5.91 -9.39
CA HIS A 36 -17.98 -7.26 -9.40
C HIS A 36 -17.30 -7.65 -8.08
N PHE A 37 -17.12 -6.71 -7.13
CA PHE A 37 -16.70 -7.05 -5.76
C PHE A 37 -17.85 -7.55 -4.89
N SER A 38 -19.11 -7.33 -5.34
CA SER A 38 -20.33 -7.79 -4.66
C SER A 38 -21.16 -8.68 -5.58
N PRO A 39 -20.67 -9.87 -5.97
CA PRO A 39 -21.33 -10.73 -6.97
C PRO A 39 -22.69 -11.30 -6.50
N TRP A 40 -23.00 -11.13 -5.23
CA TRP A 40 -24.30 -11.48 -4.61
C TRP A 40 -25.36 -10.39 -4.77
N GLU A 41 -25.00 -9.21 -5.27
CA GLU A 41 -25.90 -8.09 -5.55
C GLU A 41 -26.16 -7.96 -7.05
N SER A 42 -27.35 -7.49 -7.43
CA SER A 42 -27.71 -7.23 -8.81
C SER A 42 -27.85 -5.73 -9.06
N HIS A 43 -27.10 -5.22 -10.04
CA HIS A 43 -27.09 -3.83 -10.41
C HIS A 43 -27.32 -3.66 -11.91
N HIS A 44 -28.21 -2.76 -12.31
CA HIS A 44 -28.47 -2.44 -13.74
C HIS A 44 -27.34 -1.66 -14.40
N GLY A 45 -26.59 -0.91 -13.62
CA GLY A 45 -25.45 -0.11 -14.07
C GLY A 45 -24.19 -0.38 -13.27
N SER A 46 -23.10 0.22 -13.70
CA SER A 46 -21.79 0.09 -13.08
C SER A 46 -21.23 1.46 -12.72
N VAL A 47 -20.63 1.53 -11.54
CA VAL A 47 -19.73 2.64 -11.15
C VAL A 47 -18.31 2.17 -11.35
N LEU A 48 -17.55 2.94 -12.13
CA LEU A 48 -16.19 2.64 -12.52
C LEU A 48 -15.24 3.76 -12.12
N TYR A 49 -13.97 3.38 -11.90
CA TYR A 49 -12.88 4.32 -11.68
C TYR A 49 -11.72 3.99 -12.60
N ARG A 50 -11.26 5.01 -13.36
CA ARG A 50 -9.95 4.99 -14.01
C ARG A 50 -8.90 5.48 -13.03
N GLU A 51 -7.80 4.76 -12.93
CA GLU A 51 -6.67 5.05 -12.06
C GLU A 51 -5.51 5.58 -12.88
N PHE A 52 -5.03 6.77 -12.54
CA PHE A 52 -3.89 7.42 -13.15
C PHE A 52 -2.75 7.49 -12.15
N SER A 53 -1.59 6.97 -12.52
CA SER A 53 -0.39 7.03 -11.68
C SER A 53 0.44 8.27 -12.00
N ARG A 54 0.90 8.97 -10.96
CA ARG A 54 1.83 10.09 -11.09
C ARG A 54 2.79 10.19 -9.90
N ALA A 55 3.82 11.02 -10.02
CA ALA A 55 4.69 11.33 -8.89
C ALA A 55 3.90 11.95 -7.74
N CYS A 56 4.29 11.61 -6.51
CA CYS A 56 3.69 12.15 -5.29
C CYS A 56 4.27 13.53 -5.01
N GLU A 57 3.42 14.51 -4.75
CA GLU A 57 3.77 15.88 -4.38
C GLU A 57 3.43 16.16 -2.92
N PRO A 58 3.95 17.23 -2.32
CA PRO A 58 3.60 17.62 -0.96
C PRO A 58 2.10 17.85 -0.81
N GLY A 59 1.48 17.12 0.11
CA GLY A 59 0.03 17.16 0.37
C GLY A 59 -0.74 16.00 -0.26
N ASP A 60 -0.13 15.23 -1.15
CA ASP A 60 -0.73 14.02 -1.69
C ASP A 60 -0.72 12.86 -0.70
N ILE A 61 -1.63 11.91 -0.90
CA ILE A 61 -1.62 10.63 -0.20
C ILE A 61 -0.65 9.68 -0.92
N PRO A 62 0.44 9.21 -0.28
CA PRO A 62 1.33 8.23 -0.88
C PRO A 62 0.71 6.83 -0.85
N TYR A 63 0.52 6.22 -2.03
CA TYR A 63 -0.05 4.85 -2.13
C TYR A 63 1.02 3.76 -2.20
N TYR A 64 2.12 4.01 -2.92
CA TYR A 64 3.14 3.00 -3.18
C TYR A 64 4.56 3.52 -2.91
N PRO A 65 5.39 2.75 -2.20
CA PRO A 65 6.81 3.04 -2.12
C PRO A 65 7.48 2.74 -3.47
N ILE A 66 8.24 3.70 -3.99
CA ILE A 66 9.08 3.54 -5.18
C ILE A 66 10.51 3.35 -4.71
N ARG A 67 11.18 2.27 -5.12
CA ARG A 67 12.51 1.90 -4.65
C ARG A 67 13.55 2.05 -5.77
N LEU A 68 13.70 3.26 -6.31
CA LEU A 68 14.80 3.62 -7.19
C LEU A 68 16.10 3.81 -6.38
N ALA A 69 17.22 3.90 -7.05
CA ALA A 69 18.53 3.98 -6.38
C ALA A 69 18.65 5.18 -5.40
N ALA A 70 18.18 6.36 -5.82
CA ALA A 70 18.21 7.56 -4.99
C ALA A 70 17.30 7.42 -3.74
N GLU A 71 16.14 6.79 -3.88
CA GLU A 71 15.23 6.51 -2.76
C GLU A 71 15.79 5.47 -1.78
N GLN A 72 16.64 4.55 -2.26
CA GLN A 72 17.31 3.58 -1.41
C GLN A 72 18.33 4.26 -0.47
N GLU A 73 19.12 5.21 -0.95
CA GLU A 73 20.03 5.97 -0.12
C GLU A 73 19.30 6.80 0.92
N LEU A 74 18.20 7.43 0.53
CA LEU A 74 17.34 8.19 1.41
C LEU A 74 16.69 7.28 2.47
N LEU A 75 16.23 6.08 2.08
CA LEU A 75 15.68 5.09 3.01
C LEU A 75 16.69 4.69 4.09
N ILE A 76 17.94 4.44 3.71
CA ILE A 76 19.01 4.10 4.68
C ILE A 76 19.17 5.21 5.72
N ALA A 77 19.15 6.48 5.30
CA ALA A 77 19.23 7.62 6.21
C ALA A 77 18.02 7.70 7.14
N TYR A 78 16.80 7.45 6.64
CA TYR A 78 15.58 7.39 7.46
C TYR A 78 15.61 6.21 8.44
N VAL A 79 16.09 5.04 8.03
CA VAL A 79 16.21 3.85 8.90
C VAL A 79 17.18 4.14 10.06
N ALA A 80 18.35 4.72 9.77
CA ALA A 80 19.31 5.09 10.80
C ALA A 80 18.70 6.09 11.80
N ARG A 81 17.92 7.05 11.31
CA ARG A 81 17.24 8.03 12.16
C ARG A 81 16.14 7.40 13.00
N ALA A 82 15.34 6.50 12.42
CA ALA A 82 14.30 5.77 13.13
C ALA A 82 14.86 4.87 14.21
N GLN A 83 16.03 4.24 13.99
CA GLN A 83 16.73 3.43 14.98
C GLN A 83 17.26 4.21 16.18
N ALA A 84 17.46 5.52 16.01
CA ALA A 84 17.86 6.42 17.10
C ALA A 84 16.67 6.86 17.98
N GLU A 85 15.43 6.68 17.50
CA GLU A 85 14.24 7.02 18.28
C GLU A 85 13.95 5.92 19.33
N SER A 86 13.42 6.33 20.46
CA SER A 86 13.04 5.42 21.53
C SER A 86 11.51 5.34 21.68
N GLY A 87 11.00 4.14 22.01
CA GLY A 87 9.58 3.92 22.27
C GLY A 87 8.69 3.93 21.01
N VAL A 88 9.28 3.82 19.83
CA VAL A 88 8.55 3.76 18.56
C VAL A 88 8.99 2.53 17.78
N THR A 89 8.03 1.79 17.23
CA THR A 89 8.27 0.67 16.31
C THR A 89 7.50 0.91 15.01
N PHE A 90 8.21 0.93 13.91
CA PHE A 90 7.64 1.11 12.57
C PHE A 90 7.27 -0.24 11.98
N VAL A 91 6.04 -0.35 11.49
CA VAL A 91 5.49 -1.59 10.93
C VAL A 91 4.68 -1.29 9.65
N GLY A 92 4.46 -2.33 8.87
CA GLY A 92 3.62 -2.27 7.67
C GLY A 92 4.30 -1.64 6.47
N ARG A 93 3.54 -1.56 5.39
CA ARG A 93 3.99 -1.22 4.05
C ARG A 93 4.67 0.15 3.95
N LEU A 94 4.03 1.20 4.46
CA LEU A 94 4.60 2.55 4.42
C LEU A 94 5.61 2.78 5.56
N GLY A 95 5.37 2.22 6.75
CA GLY A 95 6.29 2.35 7.90
C GLY A 95 7.65 1.68 7.66
N THR A 96 7.72 0.67 6.80
CA THR A 96 8.98 0.02 6.40
C THR A 96 9.41 0.35 4.97
N TYR A 97 8.65 1.20 4.25
CA TYR A 97 8.88 1.58 2.86
C TYR A 97 9.09 0.38 1.94
N ARG A 98 8.25 -0.67 2.10
CA ARG A 98 8.31 -1.90 1.31
C ARG A 98 6.99 -2.16 0.60
N TYR A 99 7.05 -2.74 -0.60
CA TYR A 99 5.89 -3.28 -1.26
C TYR A 99 5.59 -4.65 -0.66
N LEU A 100 4.49 -4.75 0.10
CA LEU A 100 4.09 -5.97 0.80
C LEU A 100 2.70 -6.40 0.34
N ASP A 101 2.51 -7.69 0.13
CA ASP A 101 1.21 -8.31 -0.06
C ASP A 101 0.48 -8.41 1.29
N MET A 102 -0.84 -8.62 1.24
CA MET A 102 -1.68 -8.63 2.45
C MET A 102 -1.28 -9.73 3.43
N ASP A 103 -0.98 -10.93 2.95
CA ASP A 103 -0.56 -12.07 3.78
C ASP A 103 0.77 -11.80 4.50
N VAL A 104 1.72 -11.19 3.80
CA VAL A 104 3.02 -10.77 4.39
C VAL A 104 2.79 -9.70 5.44
N THR A 105 1.96 -8.70 5.15
CA THR A 105 1.64 -7.62 6.09
C THR A 105 0.99 -8.16 7.36
N ILE A 106 0.04 -9.09 7.25
CA ILE A 106 -0.62 -9.74 8.39
C ILE A 106 0.41 -10.52 9.22
N ARG A 107 1.23 -11.34 8.57
CA ARG A 107 2.26 -12.14 9.27
C ARG A 107 3.26 -11.25 10.03
N GLU A 108 3.72 -10.17 9.42
CA GLU A 108 4.64 -9.23 10.06
C GLU A 108 3.98 -8.47 11.23
N ALA A 109 2.71 -8.12 11.11
CA ALA A 109 1.96 -7.52 12.20
C ALA A 109 1.81 -8.46 13.39
N MET A 110 1.52 -9.75 13.15
CA MET A 110 1.47 -10.78 14.19
C MET A 110 2.83 -10.96 14.86
N THR A 111 3.91 -11.03 14.08
CA THR A 111 5.29 -11.12 14.62
C THR A 111 5.63 -9.91 15.49
N ALA A 112 5.29 -8.70 15.04
CA ALA A 112 5.51 -7.49 15.82
C ALA A 112 4.72 -7.49 17.14
N ALA A 113 3.48 -8.01 17.13
CA ALA A 113 2.66 -8.15 18.33
C ALA A 113 3.27 -9.16 19.33
N GLU A 114 3.75 -10.31 18.86
CA GLU A 114 4.43 -11.31 19.70
C GLU A 114 5.72 -10.75 20.31
N MET A 115 6.51 -10.02 19.51
CA MET A 115 7.71 -9.32 20.01
C MET A 115 7.37 -8.29 21.09
N PHE A 116 6.28 -7.52 20.89
CA PHE A 116 5.81 -6.54 21.86
C PHE A 116 5.42 -7.21 23.20
N LEU A 117 4.65 -8.28 23.16
CA LEU A 117 4.26 -9.03 24.36
C LEU A 117 5.48 -9.58 25.11
N THR A 118 6.44 -10.13 24.37
CA THR A 118 7.69 -10.68 24.94
C THR A 118 8.56 -9.57 25.56
N ALA A 119 8.71 -8.46 24.85
CA ALA A 119 9.48 -7.29 25.31
C ALA A 119 8.86 -6.71 26.60
N THR A 120 7.53 -6.56 26.61
CA THR A 120 6.78 -6.07 27.78
C THR A 120 6.95 -6.99 28.97
N ALA A 121 6.78 -8.31 28.78
CA ALA A 121 6.96 -9.30 29.85
C ALA A 121 8.38 -9.32 30.42
N SER A 122 9.38 -8.99 29.61
CA SER A 122 10.80 -8.97 29.97
C SER A 122 11.31 -7.58 30.37
N ASN A 123 10.45 -6.58 30.40
CA ASN A 123 10.79 -5.16 30.62
C ASN A 123 11.92 -4.67 29.69
N LYS A 124 11.87 -5.07 28.41
CA LYS A 124 12.83 -4.67 27.37
C LYS A 124 12.17 -3.72 26.37
N PRO A 125 12.93 -2.80 25.77
CA PRO A 125 12.39 -1.97 24.70
C PRO A 125 12.13 -2.77 23.43
N MET A 126 11.14 -2.33 22.66
CA MET A 126 10.94 -2.80 21.29
C MET A 126 12.00 -2.20 20.36
N PRO A 127 12.45 -2.96 19.33
CA PRO A 127 13.28 -2.38 18.28
C PRO A 127 12.48 -1.40 17.41
N ALA A 128 13.17 -0.50 16.73
CA ALA A 128 12.53 0.43 15.78
C ALA A 128 11.84 -0.30 14.62
N PHE A 129 12.31 -1.48 14.26
CA PHE A 129 11.73 -2.32 13.20
C PHE A 129 11.69 -3.77 13.66
N ALA A 130 10.55 -4.44 13.52
CA ALA A 130 10.43 -5.89 13.72
C ALA A 130 11.07 -6.67 12.55
N VAL A 131 11.07 -6.09 11.35
CA VAL A 131 11.71 -6.62 10.14
C VAL A 131 12.53 -5.51 9.49
N ASN A 132 13.79 -5.82 9.15
CA ASN A 132 14.67 -4.82 8.53
C ASN A 132 14.08 -4.31 7.20
N PRO A 133 13.90 -3.00 7.01
CA PRO A 133 13.35 -2.42 5.78
C PRO A 133 14.36 -2.31 4.62
N THR A 134 15.66 -2.46 4.88
CA THR A 134 16.75 -2.36 3.88
C THR A 134 17.28 -3.72 3.45
#